data_d7bd49f3e5886b553bf67499dd704418
#
_entry.id   d7bd49f3e5886b553bf67499dd704418
#
_cell.length_a   1.000
_cell.length_b   1.000
_cell.length_c   1.000
_cell.angle_alpha   90.00
_cell.angle_beta   90.00
_cell.angle_gamma   90.00
#
_symmetry.space_group_name_H-M   'P 1'
#
loop_
_entity.id
_entity.type
_entity.pdbx_description
1 polymer ?
#
loop_
_entity_poly.entity_id
_entity_poly.type
_entity_poly.pdbx_seq_one_letter_code
_entity_poly.pdbx_strand_id
1 'polypeptide(L)'
;IRGEMSQAVADETKYYTLAYVPENHEWNGKYRKIEVKAVSKGLRLSYRRGYFATETKELSESESFQLFQMALQPYLPEYTMLLMRVKVLPPDATSKLVRIDYAVDAHNVSFTDPGDQHQHAVLDFMATAWDKHNQDAGHAGKTVRAALPPQSFVQVMKTGIPLHQELELKPGTYTLRLGVIDRGSQRIGTVDVPVTVPNDKLPDLPPVTDNPLTLSH
;
A
#
# COMPACT_ATOMS: atom_id res chain seq x y z
N ILE A 1 12.12 24.90 -13.24
CA ILE A 1 11.97 23.99 -12.07
C ILE A 1 10.50 23.95 -11.58
N ARG A 2 9.75 25.08 -11.57
CA ARG A 2 8.33 25.08 -11.14
C ARG A 2 7.37 24.38 -12.13
N GLY A 3 7.67 24.36 -13.42
CA GLY A 3 6.81 23.74 -14.45
C GLY A 3 6.87 22.23 -14.50
N GLU A 4 7.99 21.64 -14.16
CA GLU A 4 8.17 20.17 -14.19
C GLU A 4 7.53 19.45 -13.01
N MET A 5 7.44 20.11 -11.84
CA MET A 5 6.77 19.56 -10.66
C MET A 5 5.23 19.57 -10.82
N SER A 6 4.66 20.57 -11.51
CA SER A 6 3.20 20.61 -11.79
C SER A 6 2.76 19.50 -12.74
N GLN A 7 3.62 19.09 -13.68
CA GLN A 7 3.32 18.04 -14.62
C GLN A 7 3.39 16.65 -14.01
N ALA A 8 4.29 16.44 -13.02
CA ALA A 8 4.38 15.20 -12.26
C ALA A 8 3.12 14.94 -11.41
N VAL A 9 2.52 15.98 -10.84
CA VAL A 9 1.29 15.86 -10.00
C VAL A 9 0.03 15.64 -10.85
N ALA A 10 -0.01 16.08 -12.09
CA ALA A 10 -1.16 15.90 -12.99
C ALA A 10 -1.20 14.50 -13.65
N ASP A 11 -0.08 13.79 -13.71
CA ASP A 11 0.04 12.46 -14.33
C ASP A 11 -0.28 11.29 -13.35
N GLU A 12 -0.58 11.58 -12.09
CA GLU A 12 -0.75 10.58 -11.02
C GLU A 12 -2.03 9.72 -11.09
N THR A 13 -2.88 9.89 -12.09
CA THR A 13 -4.19 9.22 -12.05
C THR A 13 -4.26 7.86 -12.74
N LYS A 14 -3.27 7.45 -13.53
CA LYS A 14 -3.28 6.12 -14.18
C LYS A 14 -1.86 5.61 -14.47
N TYR A 15 -1.23 4.94 -13.54
CA TYR A 15 -0.01 4.18 -13.83
C TYR A 15 -0.21 2.68 -13.57
N TYR A 16 0.55 1.86 -14.27
CA TYR A 16 0.58 0.42 -14.09
C TYR A 16 1.99 0.02 -13.64
N THR A 17 2.08 -0.66 -12.52
CA THR A 17 3.33 -1.29 -12.08
C THR A 17 3.39 -2.71 -12.62
N LEU A 18 4.49 -3.03 -13.31
CA LEU A 18 4.76 -4.36 -13.83
C LEU A 18 5.95 -4.96 -13.08
N ALA A 19 5.78 -6.16 -12.58
CA ALA A 19 6.86 -6.98 -12.05
C ALA A 19 7.14 -8.15 -12.99
N TYR A 20 8.39 -8.56 -13.07
CA TYR A 20 8.79 -9.77 -13.80
C TYR A 20 9.76 -10.59 -12.97
N VAL A 21 9.72 -11.92 -13.16
CA VAL A 21 10.70 -12.83 -12.59
C VAL A 21 11.69 -13.17 -13.68
N PRO A 22 13.01 -12.92 -13.49
CA PRO A 22 14.00 -13.28 -14.47
C PRO A 22 14.05 -14.79 -14.70
N GLU A 23 14.04 -15.25 -15.93
CA GLU A 23 14.19 -16.69 -16.27
C GLU A 23 15.59 -17.22 -15.95
N ASN A 24 16.60 -16.35 -15.99
CA ASN A 24 17.97 -16.72 -15.63
C ASN A 24 18.17 -16.62 -14.11
N HIS A 25 18.30 -17.77 -13.47
CA HIS A 25 18.51 -17.93 -12.03
C HIS A 25 19.99 -18.00 -11.59
N GLU A 26 20.95 -17.66 -12.47
CA GLU A 26 22.37 -17.59 -12.09
C GLU A 26 22.65 -16.34 -11.26
N TRP A 27 22.74 -16.47 -9.98
CA TRP A 27 23.08 -15.38 -9.04
C TRP A 27 24.61 -15.22 -8.90
N ASN A 28 25.23 -14.72 -9.96
CA ASN A 28 26.71 -14.67 -10.11
C ASN A 28 27.29 -13.27 -9.90
N GLY A 29 26.55 -12.34 -9.31
CA GLY A 29 26.99 -10.96 -9.04
C GLY A 29 27.10 -10.06 -10.27
N LYS A 30 26.85 -10.57 -11.49
CA LYS A 30 26.97 -9.76 -12.71
C LYS A 30 25.80 -8.80 -12.86
N TYR A 31 26.10 -7.62 -13.44
CA TYR A 31 25.05 -6.65 -13.78
C TYR A 31 24.22 -7.16 -14.97
N ARG A 32 22.92 -7.13 -14.82
CA ARG A 32 21.93 -7.47 -15.85
C ARG A 32 21.15 -6.24 -16.26
N LYS A 33 21.23 -5.91 -17.55
CA LYS A 33 20.50 -4.79 -18.14
C LYS A 33 19.02 -5.15 -18.30
N ILE A 34 18.15 -4.23 -17.95
CA ILE A 34 16.70 -4.32 -18.24
C ILE A 34 16.40 -3.38 -19.39
N GLU A 35 15.65 -3.85 -20.36
CA GLU A 35 15.11 -3.06 -21.45
C GLU A 35 13.61 -3.32 -21.56
N VAL A 36 12.80 -2.28 -21.39
CA VAL A 36 11.35 -2.35 -21.51
C VAL A 36 10.92 -1.64 -22.77
N LYS A 37 10.12 -2.32 -23.60
CA LYS A 37 9.55 -1.77 -24.84
C LYS A 37 8.04 -1.75 -24.73
N ALA A 38 7.42 -0.59 -24.88
CA ALA A 38 5.98 -0.49 -25.01
C ALA A 38 5.57 -0.74 -26.45
N VAL A 39 4.60 -1.62 -26.68
CA VAL A 39 4.00 -1.85 -27.99
C VAL A 39 3.05 -0.71 -28.37
N SER A 40 2.33 -0.17 -27.40
CA SER A 40 1.39 0.92 -27.59
C SER A 40 2.11 2.29 -27.59
N LYS A 41 1.71 3.18 -28.51
CA LYS A 41 2.22 4.55 -28.54
C LYS A 41 1.60 5.39 -27.42
N GLY A 42 2.35 6.39 -26.92
CA GLY A 42 1.84 7.35 -25.93
C GLY A 42 2.02 6.93 -24.47
N LEU A 43 2.65 5.79 -24.19
CA LEU A 43 3.00 5.38 -22.84
C LEU A 43 4.34 5.97 -22.43
N ARG A 44 4.40 6.52 -21.22
CA ARG A 44 5.64 6.94 -20.57
C ARG A 44 6.16 5.80 -19.71
N LEU A 45 7.36 5.32 -19.99
CA LEU A 45 7.98 4.23 -19.26
C LEU A 45 8.95 4.79 -18.21
N SER A 46 8.83 4.31 -16.97
CA SER A 46 9.79 4.51 -15.89
C SER A 46 10.19 3.14 -15.35
N TYR A 47 11.48 2.79 -15.43
CA TYR A 47 11.96 1.48 -14.98
C TYR A 47 13.45 1.52 -14.65
N ARG A 48 13.90 0.56 -13.84
CA ARG A 48 15.32 0.38 -13.54
C ARG A 48 16.07 -0.09 -14.77
N ARG A 49 17.21 0.51 -15.06
CA ARG A 49 18.04 0.13 -16.22
C ARG A 49 18.72 -1.22 -16.08
N GLY A 50 18.74 -1.78 -14.88
CA GLY A 50 19.33 -3.09 -14.60
C GLY A 50 19.46 -3.37 -13.11
N TYR A 51 20.02 -4.53 -12.79
CA TYR A 51 20.27 -4.99 -11.43
C TYR A 51 21.52 -5.89 -11.40
N PHE A 52 22.13 -6.02 -10.24
CA PHE A 52 23.16 -7.02 -10.00
C PHE A 52 22.52 -8.34 -9.60
N ALA A 53 22.89 -9.43 -10.26
CA ALA A 53 22.40 -10.77 -9.99
C ALA A 53 23.13 -11.35 -8.76
N THR A 54 22.88 -10.80 -7.59
CA THR A 54 23.43 -11.28 -6.31
C THR A 54 22.43 -12.21 -5.63
N GLU A 55 22.93 -13.27 -5.00
CA GLU A 55 22.10 -14.06 -4.10
C GLU A 55 21.50 -13.16 -3.02
N THR A 56 20.22 -13.30 -2.81
CA THR A 56 19.56 -12.65 -1.67
C THR A 56 19.99 -13.39 -0.41
N LYS A 57 20.82 -12.77 0.41
CA LYS A 57 21.14 -13.32 1.74
C LYS A 57 19.83 -13.48 2.51
N GLU A 58 19.60 -14.67 3.03
CA GLU A 58 18.51 -14.84 3.98
C GLU A 58 18.76 -13.93 5.19
N LEU A 59 17.83 -13.03 5.41
CA LEU A 59 17.87 -12.11 6.54
C LEU A 59 17.30 -12.85 7.77
N SER A 60 17.82 -12.54 8.93
CA SER A 60 17.16 -12.92 10.18
C SER A 60 15.79 -12.22 10.30
N GLU A 61 14.91 -12.72 11.13
CA GLU A 61 13.60 -12.08 11.36
C GLU A 61 13.74 -10.61 11.80
N SER A 62 14.75 -10.29 12.61
CA SER A 62 15.00 -8.94 13.07
C SER A 62 15.48 -8.03 11.93
N GLU A 63 16.39 -8.50 11.06
CA GLU A 63 16.87 -7.76 9.89
C GLU A 63 15.73 -7.51 8.89
N SER A 64 14.90 -8.53 8.65
CA SER A 64 13.69 -8.42 7.81
C SER A 64 12.71 -7.40 8.35
N PHE A 65 12.47 -7.41 9.66
CA PHE A 65 11.58 -6.44 10.30
C PHE A 65 12.15 -5.02 10.22
N GLN A 66 13.45 -4.83 10.44
CA GLN A 66 14.12 -3.54 10.29
C GLN A 66 14.02 -3.03 8.84
N LEU A 67 14.25 -3.90 7.85
CA LEU A 67 14.09 -3.55 6.44
C LEU A 67 12.64 -3.13 6.12
N PHE A 68 11.66 -3.84 6.68
CA PHE A 68 10.25 -3.49 6.53
C PHE A 68 9.94 -2.13 7.17
N GLN A 69 10.44 -1.86 8.38
CA GLN A 69 10.30 -0.54 9.02
C GLN A 69 10.95 0.59 8.19
N MET A 70 12.10 0.32 7.59
CA MET A 70 12.73 1.26 6.66
C MET A 70 11.87 1.50 5.41
N ALA A 71 11.31 0.43 4.82
CA ALA A 71 10.47 0.54 3.63
C ALA A 71 9.21 1.40 3.86
N LEU A 72 8.79 1.56 5.11
CA LEU A 72 7.64 2.40 5.50
C LEU A 72 7.99 3.89 5.65
N GLN A 73 9.25 4.28 5.47
CA GLN A 73 9.65 5.69 5.54
C GLN A 73 9.17 6.48 4.32
N PRO A 74 8.73 7.75 4.48
CA PRO A 74 8.00 8.49 3.45
C PRO A 74 8.84 8.93 2.24
N TYR A 75 10.16 8.80 2.32
CA TYR A 75 11.06 9.26 1.25
C TYR A 75 11.57 8.14 0.34
N LEU A 76 11.29 6.90 0.70
CA LEU A 76 11.79 5.77 -0.07
C LEU A 76 10.84 5.45 -1.23
N PRO A 77 11.38 4.95 -2.34
CA PRO A 77 10.55 4.43 -3.42
C PRO A 77 9.63 3.31 -2.92
N GLU A 78 8.52 3.11 -3.59
CA GLU A 78 7.65 1.95 -3.34
C GLU A 78 8.38 0.64 -3.60
N TYR A 79 8.20 -0.31 -2.70
CA TYR A 79 8.69 -1.68 -2.84
C TYR A 79 7.64 -2.50 -3.59
N THR A 80 8.04 -3.21 -4.63
CA THR A 80 7.12 -3.88 -5.56
C THR A 80 7.35 -5.40 -5.65
N MET A 81 8.02 -5.99 -4.65
CA MET A 81 8.24 -7.44 -4.63
C MET A 81 6.98 -8.21 -4.22
N LEU A 82 6.08 -7.59 -3.45
CA LEU A 82 4.71 -8.03 -3.25
C LEU A 82 3.78 -6.98 -3.85
N LEU A 83 2.96 -7.40 -4.80
CA LEU A 83 1.95 -6.53 -5.38
C LEU A 83 0.67 -6.58 -4.54
N MET A 84 0.03 -5.44 -4.37
CA MET A 84 -1.26 -5.35 -3.69
C MET A 84 -2.14 -4.30 -4.33
N ARG A 85 -3.43 -4.53 -4.27
CA ARG A 85 -4.44 -3.51 -4.52
C ARG A 85 -4.94 -3.02 -3.18
N VAL A 86 -5.13 -1.71 -3.07
CA VAL A 86 -5.64 -1.10 -1.87
C VAL A 86 -6.82 -0.20 -2.18
N LYS A 87 -7.77 -0.13 -1.26
CA LYS A 87 -8.86 0.83 -1.28
C LYS A 87 -8.87 1.54 0.07
N VAL A 88 -8.68 2.83 0.04
CA VAL A 88 -8.73 3.67 1.25
C VAL A 88 -10.03 4.45 1.24
N LEU A 89 -10.77 4.37 2.33
CA LEU A 89 -11.99 5.11 2.57
C LEU A 89 -11.76 6.07 3.74
N PRO A 90 -11.86 7.38 3.51
CA PRO A 90 -11.79 8.36 4.59
C PRO A 90 -12.95 8.19 5.58
N PRO A 91 -12.87 8.78 6.77
CA PRO A 91 -13.99 8.85 7.71
C PRO A 91 -15.23 9.45 7.05
N ASP A 92 -16.39 8.92 7.42
CA ASP A 92 -17.70 9.38 6.95
C ASP A 92 -18.71 9.38 8.10
N ALA A 93 -20.00 9.60 7.81
CA ALA A 93 -21.06 9.60 8.81
C ALA A 93 -21.22 8.25 9.55
N THR A 94 -20.74 7.16 8.98
CA THR A 94 -20.87 5.80 9.52
C THR A 94 -19.64 5.33 10.30
N SER A 95 -18.46 5.89 10.01
CA SER A 95 -17.19 5.54 10.67
C SER A 95 -16.29 6.76 10.78
N LYS A 96 -15.75 6.98 11.99
CA LYS A 96 -14.74 8.02 12.27
C LYS A 96 -13.31 7.57 11.94
N LEU A 97 -13.14 6.32 11.50
CA LEU A 97 -11.85 5.73 11.18
C LEU A 97 -11.58 5.75 9.68
N VAL A 98 -10.34 5.91 9.30
CA VAL A 98 -9.88 5.62 7.94
C VAL A 98 -9.90 4.10 7.77
N ARG A 99 -10.63 3.62 6.78
CA ARG A 99 -10.76 2.18 6.49
C ARG A 99 -9.88 1.83 5.30
N ILE A 100 -9.13 0.75 5.41
CA ILE A 100 -8.15 0.30 4.44
C ILE A 100 -8.42 -1.15 4.09
N ASP A 101 -8.80 -1.41 2.85
CA ASP A 101 -9.00 -2.76 2.32
C ASP A 101 -7.81 -3.11 1.43
N TYR A 102 -7.17 -4.23 1.71
CA TYR A 102 -6.05 -4.79 0.94
C TYR A 102 -6.50 -6.02 0.18
N ALA A 103 -5.87 -6.24 -0.97
CA ALA A 103 -5.87 -7.52 -1.67
C ALA A 103 -4.44 -7.78 -2.18
N VAL A 104 -3.68 -8.60 -1.43
CA VAL A 104 -2.30 -8.94 -1.75
C VAL A 104 -2.28 -10.03 -2.80
N ASP A 105 -1.46 -9.88 -3.85
CA ASP A 105 -1.32 -10.89 -4.90
C ASP A 105 -0.66 -12.16 -4.34
N ALA A 106 -1.46 -13.22 -4.25
CA ALA A 106 -1.05 -14.48 -3.67
C ALA A 106 0.04 -15.21 -4.48
N HIS A 107 0.23 -14.89 -5.78
CA HIS A 107 1.27 -15.52 -6.61
C HIS A 107 2.70 -15.18 -6.16
N ASN A 108 2.86 -14.09 -5.42
CA ASN A 108 4.16 -13.65 -4.90
C ASN A 108 4.36 -13.95 -3.41
N VAL A 109 3.39 -14.59 -2.77
CA VAL A 109 3.43 -15.00 -1.36
C VAL A 109 4.01 -16.42 -1.27
N SER A 110 4.84 -16.65 -0.25
CA SER A 110 5.40 -17.96 0.05
C SER A 110 4.41 -18.76 0.89
N PHE A 111 3.94 -19.87 0.35
CA PHE A 111 3.09 -20.81 1.06
C PHE A 111 3.86 -22.06 1.43
N THR A 112 3.56 -22.63 2.59
CA THR A 112 4.09 -23.91 3.07
C THR A 112 2.94 -24.87 3.35
N ASP A 113 3.13 -26.17 3.06
CA ASP A 113 2.21 -27.24 3.40
C ASP A 113 2.89 -28.13 4.47
N PRO A 114 2.49 -28.02 5.74
CA PRO A 114 3.04 -28.87 6.80
C PRO A 114 2.46 -30.28 6.83
N GLY A 115 1.62 -30.65 5.85
CA GLY A 115 0.96 -31.95 5.75
C GLY A 115 -0.44 -32.00 6.36
N ASP A 116 -1.02 -30.86 6.72
CA ASP A 116 -2.38 -30.73 7.27
C ASP A 116 -3.43 -30.39 6.19
N GLN A 117 -3.06 -30.50 4.92
CA GLN A 117 -3.88 -30.16 3.76
C GLN A 117 -4.25 -28.67 3.64
N HIS A 118 -3.52 -27.79 4.35
CA HIS A 118 -3.70 -26.35 4.27
C HIS A 118 -2.43 -25.69 3.73
N GLN A 119 -2.61 -24.61 3.01
CA GLN A 119 -1.51 -23.75 2.59
C GLN A 119 -1.33 -22.64 3.63
N HIS A 120 -0.15 -22.60 4.25
CA HIS A 120 0.16 -21.68 5.33
C HIS A 120 1.01 -20.51 4.83
N ALA A 121 0.67 -19.31 5.26
CA ALA A 121 1.47 -18.11 5.04
C ALA A 121 1.39 -17.16 6.25
N VAL A 122 2.41 -16.36 6.47
CA VAL A 122 2.42 -15.32 7.50
C VAL A 122 2.78 -13.99 6.87
N LEU A 123 1.86 -13.05 6.95
CA LEU A 123 2.01 -11.69 6.41
C LEU A 123 1.89 -10.66 7.54
N ASP A 124 2.82 -9.72 7.60
CA ASP A 124 2.67 -8.54 8.43
C ASP A 124 2.26 -7.35 7.58
N PHE A 125 1.25 -6.65 8.04
CA PHE A 125 0.73 -5.42 7.43
C PHE A 125 1.01 -4.23 8.34
N MET A 126 1.35 -3.11 7.74
CA MET A 126 1.52 -1.85 8.44
C MET A 126 0.93 -0.72 7.60
N ALA A 127 0.14 0.13 8.24
CA ALA A 127 -0.31 1.40 7.70
C ALA A 127 0.33 2.51 8.54
N THR A 128 1.03 3.44 7.91
CA THR A 128 1.60 4.62 8.57
C THR A 128 1.09 5.87 7.87
N ALA A 129 0.55 6.82 8.62
CA ALA A 129 0.09 8.10 8.10
C ALA A 129 1.19 9.16 8.30
N TRP A 130 1.67 9.72 7.21
CA TRP A 130 2.65 10.79 7.20
C TRP A 130 1.97 12.14 6.94
N ASP A 131 2.22 13.12 7.80
CA ASP A 131 1.72 14.48 7.60
C ASP A 131 2.56 15.24 6.55
N LYS A 132 2.17 16.48 6.26
CA LYS A 132 2.88 17.35 5.31
C LYS A 132 4.33 17.68 5.69
N HIS A 133 4.73 17.42 6.93
CA HIS A 133 6.08 17.59 7.46
C HIS A 133 6.83 16.26 7.57
N ASN A 134 6.23 15.17 7.04
CA ASN A 134 6.72 13.80 7.13
C ASN A 134 6.90 13.31 8.58
N GLN A 135 6.02 13.73 9.45
CA GLN A 135 5.92 13.21 10.80
C GLN A 135 4.86 12.13 10.87
N ASP A 136 5.12 11.08 11.65
CA ASP A 136 4.15 10.03 11.91
C ASP A 136 2.96 10.60 12.67
N ALA A 137 1.80 10.63 12.02
CA ALA A 137 0.54 11.09 12.58
C ALA A 137 -0.31 9.95 13.17
N GLY A 138 0.08 8.71 12.91
CA GLY A 138 -0.59 7.51 13.38
C GLY A 138 -0.23 6.30 12.55
N HIS A 139 -0.20 5.15 13.19
CA HIS A 139 0.08 3.89 12.52
C HIS A 139 -0.73 2.74 13.09
N ALA A 140 -0.93 1.69 12.29
CA ALA A 140 -1.60 0.48 12.71
C ALA A 140 -0.91 -0.73 12.06
N GLY A 141 -0.65 -1.77 12.85
CA GLY A 141 -0.03 -3.02 12.41
C GLY A 141 -0.95 -4.21 12.62
N LYS A 142 -0.84 -5.22 11.75
CA LYS A 142 -1.58 -6.48 11.87
C LYS A 142 -0.80 -7.64 11.28
N THR A 143 -0.68 -8.73 12.03
CA THR A 143 -0.15 -9.98 11.52
C THR A 143 -1.29 -10.92 11.12
N VAL A 144 -1.25 -11.42 9.91
CA VAL A 144 -2.17 -12.44 9.40
C VAL A 144 -1.42 -13.76 9.30
N ARG A 145 -1.91 -14.77 10.02
CA ARG A 145 -1.48 -16.16 9.89
C ARG A 145 -2.58 -16.90 9.13
N ALA A 146 -2.34 -17.10 7.84
CA ALA A 146 -3.28 -17.81 6.98
C ALA A 146 -3.04 -19.32 7.07
N ALA A 147 -4.11 -20.09 7.21
CA ALA A 147 -4.17 -21.52 6.99
C ALA A 147 -5.32 -21.77 6.02
N LEU A 148 -5.01 -21.90 4.75
CA LEU A 148 -5.99 -21.90 3.67
C LEU A 148 -6.29 -23.33 3.22
N PRO A 149 -7.53 -23.83 3.41
CA PRO A 149 -7.94 -25.08 2.81
C PRO A 149 -7.94 -24.95 1.27
N PRO A 150 -7.91 -26.05 0.50
CA PRO A 150 -7.74 -26.03 -0.96
C PRO A 150 -8.68 -25.09 -1.71
N GLN A 151 -9.95 -25.01 -1.31
CA GLN A 151 -10.92 -24.12 -1.96
C GLN A 151 -10.59 -22.64 -1.71
N SER A 152 -10.25 -22.27 -0.49
CA SER A 152 -9.85 -20.91 -0.13
C SER A 152 -8.55 -20.52 -0.78
N PHE A 153 -7.59 -21.45 -0.89
CA PHE A 153 -6.33 -21.23 -1.60
C PHE A 153 -6.58 -20.89 -3.08
N VAL A 154 -7.41 -21.69 -3.78
CA VAL A 154 -7.79 -21.39 -5.17
C VAL A 154 -8.47 -20.02 -5.30
N GLN A 155 -9.28 -19.64 -4.30
CA GLN A 155 -9.96 -18.34 -4.30
C GLN A 155 -8.96 -17.18 -4.15
N VAL A 156 -8.04 -17.24 -3.18
CA VAL A 156 -7.06 -16.16 -2.97
C VAL A 156 -6.06 -16.05 -4.12
N MET A 157 -5.74 -17.15 -4.79
CA MET A 157 -4.94 -17.12 -6.03
C MET A 157 -5.62 -16.30 -7.14
N LYS A 158 -6.95 -16.21 -7.16
CA LYS A 158 -7.71 -15.41 -8.15
C LYS A 158 -7.95 -13.98 -7.71
N THR A 159 -8.24 -13.77 -6.43
CA THR A 159 -8.73 -12.47 -5.91
C THR A 159 -7.70 -11.69 -5.10
N GLY A 160 -6.62 -12.35 -4.69
CA GLY A 160 -5.67 -11.86 -3.70
C GLY A 160 -6.08 -12.21 -2.26
N ILE A 161 -5.12 -12.11 -1.34
CA ILE A 161 -5.35 -12.31 0.09
C ILE A 161 -5.96 -11.03 0.66
N PRO A 162 -7.22 -11.08 1.15
CA PRO A 162 -7.90 -9.89 1.65
C PRO A 162 -7.46 -9.57 3.09
N LEU A 163 -7.36 -8.28 3.40
CA LEU A 163 -7.25 -7.78 4.76
C LEU A 163 -8.02 -6.48 4.88
N HIS A 164 -8.68 -6.31 6.02
CA HIS A 164 -9.26 -5.05 6.46
C HIS A 164 -8.51 -4.50 7.66
N GLN A 165 -8.19 -3.20 7.63
CA GLN A 165 -7.51 -2.48 8.70
C GLN A 165 -8.15 -1.10 8.86
N GLU A 166 -8.13 -0.60 10.09
CA GLU A 166 -8.65 0.71 10.43
C GLU A 166 -7.56 1.53 11.11
N LEU A 167 -7.58 2.85 10.87
CA LEU A 167 -6.63 3.78 11.42
C LEU A 167 -7.36 5.04 11.88
N GLU A 168 -7.14 5.40 13.14
CA GLU A 168 -7.65 6.66 13.70
C GLU A 168 -6.69 7.80 13.35
N LEU A 169 -7.21 8.85 12.71
CA LEU A 169 -6.46 10.05 12.37
C LEU A 169 -7.25 11.29 12.71
N LYS A 170 -6.55 12.33 13.13
CA LYS A 170 -7.14 13.68 13.33
C LYS A 170 -7.49 14.29 11.95
N PRO A 171 -8.40 15.29 11.93
CA PRO A 171 -8.64 16.05 10.71
C PRO A 171 -7.35 16.59 10.09
N GLY A 172 -7.17 16.41 8.79
CA GLY A 172 -5.93 16.79 8.09
C GLY A 172 -5.75 16.07 6.77
N THR A 173 -4.65 16.37 6.09
CA THR A 173 -4.24 15.70 4.86
C THR A 173 -2.97 14.91 5.11
N TYR A 174 -2.95 13.67 4.70
CA TYR A 174 -1.89 12.70 4.97
C TYR A 174 -1.54 11.92 3.71
N THR A 175 -0.33 11.38 3.68
CA THR A 175 0.05 10.28 2.80
C THR A 175 0.09 9.01 3.64
N LEU A 176 -0.80 8.06 3.34
CA LEU A 176 -0.73 6.73 3.94
C LEU A 176 0.31 5.92 3.19
N ARG A 177 1.36 5.51 3.89
CA ARG A 177 2.27 4.48 3.39
C ARG A 177 1.82 3.14 3.92
N LEU A 178 1.29 2.33 3.02
CA LEU A 178 0.75 1.01 3.31
C LEU A 178 1.78 -0.04 2.92
N GLY A 179 2.11 -0.93 3.84
CA GLY A 179 3.12 -1.95 3.62
C GLY A 179 2.64 -3.35 3.97
N VAL A 180 3.20 -4.32 3.28
CA VAL A 180 3.08 -5.75 3.57
C VAL A 180 4.42 -6.44 3.42
N ILE A 181 4.75 -7.34 4.33
CA ILE A 181 5.89 -8.25 4.23
C ILE A 181 5.40 -9.69 4.37
N ASP A 182 5.85 -10.57 3.49
CA ASP A 182 5.72 -12.01 3.61
C ASP A 182 6.90 -12.55 4.43
N ARG A 183 6.65 -13.11 5.60
CA ARG A 183 7.70 -13.64 6.46
C ARG A 183 8.43 -14.83 5.85
N GLY A 184 7.75 -15.62 5.03
CA GLY A 184 8.32 -16.80 4.40
C GLY A 184 9.37 -16.46 3.35
N SER A 185 9.07 -15.50 2.47
CA SER A 185 9.98 -15.08 1.38
C SER A 185 10.73 -13.79 1.65
N GLN A 186 10.41 -13.07 2.73
CA GLN A 186 10.93 -11.74 3.09
C GLN A 186 10.69 -10.66 2.01
N ARG A 187 9.75 -10.91 1.10
CA ARG A 187 9.35 -9.95 0.08
C ARG A 187 8.50 -8.86 0.69
N ILE A 188 8.76 -7.63 0.26
CA ILE A 188 8.06 -6.43 0.74
C ILE A 188 7.32 -5.78 -0.43
N GLY A 189 6.08 -5.35 -0.15
CA GLY A 189 5.31 -4.44 -0.99
C GLY A 189 4.93 -3.20 -0.22
N THR A 190 5.05 -2.02 -0.83
CA THR A 190 4.54 -0.77 -0.28
C THR A 190 3.82 0.04 -1.33
N VAL A 191 2.84 0.86 -0.90
CA VAL A 191 2.13 1.79 -1.77
C VAL A 191 1.77 3.05 -0.98
N ASP A 192 1.86 4.20 -1.63
CA ASP A 192 1.48 5.48 -1.07
C ASP A 192 0.09 5.90 -1.55
N VAL A 193 -0.79 6.25 -0.61
CA VAL A 193 -2.16 6.68 -0.91
C VAL A 193 -2.46 8.00 -0.19
N PRO A 194 -2.76 9.08 -0.91
CA PRO A 194 -3.19 10.32 -0.28
C PRO A 194 -4.58 10.15 0.35
N VAL A 195 -4.76 10.70 1.56
CA VAL A 195 -6.05 10.71 2.25
C VAL A 195 -6.28 12.07 2.92
N THR A 196 -7.53 12.54 2.86
CA THR A 196 -7.97 13.72 3.61
C THR A 196 -9.03 13.29 4.61
N VAL A 197 -8.76 13.56 5.88
CA VAL A 197 -9.72 13.39 6.98
C VAL A 197 -10.44 14.71 7.19
N PRO A 198 -11.76 14.77 6.95
CA PRO A 198 -12.52 16.02 7.08
C PRO A 198 -12.53 16.53 8.49
N ASN A 199 -12.67 17.85 8.65
CA ASN A 199 -12.89 18.48 9.94
C ASN A 199 -14.40 18.50 10.19
N ASP A 200 -14.88 17.72 11.15
CA ASP A 200 -16.30 17.66 11.55
C ASP A 200 -16.83 18.93 12.25
N LYS A 201 -16.22 20.08 12.02
CA LYS A 201 -16.93 21.31 12.36
C LYS A 201 -18.10 21.45 11.41
N LEU A 202 -19.30 21.13 11.90
CA LEU A 202 -20.52 21.62 11.25
C LEU A 202 -20.30 23.08 10.88
N PRO A 203 -20.64 23.51 9.65
CA PRO A 203 -20.65 24.93 9.34
C PRO A 203 -21.51 25.60 10.40
N ASP A 204 -20.98 26.65 11.05
CA ASP A 204 -21.72 27.45 12.01
C ASP A 204 -23.05 27.84 11.34
N LEU A 205 -24.15 27.27 11.82
CA LEU A 205 -25.46 27.69 11.36
C LEU A 205 -25.53 29.19 11.58
N PRO A 206 -25.90 29.97 10.56
CA PRO A 206 -26.10 31.41 10.77
C PRO A 206 -27.03 31.59 11.95
N PRO A 207 -26.78 32.58 12.83
CA PRO A 207 -27.62 32.80 13.98
C PRO A 207 -29.09 32.94 13.52
N VAL A 208 -29.96 32.16 14.16
CA VAL A 208 -31.40 32.26 13.92
C VAL A 208 -31.77 33.70 14.29
N THR A 209 -31.98 34.54 13.29
CA THR A 209 -32.55 35.85 13.49
C THR A 209 -34.02 35.64 13.87
N ASP A 210 -34.30 35.80 15.16
CA ASP A 210 -35.69 35.92 15.64
C ASP A 210 -36.36 37.07 14.91
N ASN A 211 -37.07 36.77 13.87
CA ASN A 211 -37.94 37.72 13.18
C ASN A 211 -39.30 37.59 13.86
N PRO A 212 -39.72 38.57 14.70
CA PRO A 212 -41.02 38.52 15.33
C PRO A 212 -42.09 38.59 14.22
N LEU A 213 -42.84 37.50 14.04
CA LEU A 213 -44.03 37.49 13.21
C LEU A 213 -45.02 38.54 13.77
N THR A 214 -45.08 39.71 13.17
CA THR A 214 -46.18 40.68 13.39
C THR A 214 -47.43 40.11 12.77
N LEU A 215 -48.29 39.54 13.64
CA LEU A 215 -49.67 39.25 13.29
C LEU A 215 -50.43 40.61 13.23
N SER A 216 -50.73 41.06 12.01
CA SER A 216 -51.69 42.11 11.80
C SER A 216 -53.10 41.55 11.83
N HIS A 217 -53.93 42.12 12.70
CA HIS A 217 -55.37 41.88 12.77
C HIS A 217 -56.11 42.50 11.59
#